data_711e50d0014a03caf576b7415eb9ac93
#
_entry.id   711e50d0014a03caf576b7415eb9ac93
#
_cell.length_a   1.000
_cell.length_b   1.000
_cell.length_c   1.000
_cell.angle_alpha   90.00
_cell.angle_beta   90.00
_cell.angle_gamma   90.00
#
_symmetry.space_group_name_H-M   'P 1'
#
loop_
_entity.id
_entity.type
_entity.pdbx_description
1 polymer ?
#
loop_
_entity_poly.entity_id
_entity_poly.type
_entity_poly.pdbx_seq_one_letter_code
_entity_poly.pdbx_strand_id
1 'polypeptide(L)'
;MNKQKFKYVCLAFLFTLTIFTFSTHSHAGDSIKKITLSELKTVLENNKGKVVILDLWATWCPPCRKEIPGFINLYNKYQGKSVEILGIAFDENGSEVVPPFIKKMGINYPVYLDGGDIAQSYDLQAYPTTVIYGKDGTVANKHIGFVSENEFDDEIGILLKR
;
A
#
# COMPACT_ATOMS: atom_id res chain seq x y z
N MET A 1 -0.85 -43.82 59.13
CA MET A 1 -1.04 -42.95 57.93
C MET A 1 -0.27 -43.60 56.79
N ASN A 2 -1.00 -44.15 55.81
CA ASN A 2 -0.53 -45.22 54.91
C ASN A 2 0.35 -44.64 53.80
N LYS A 3 1.65 -44.99 53.74
CA LYS A 3 2.64 -44.54 52.79
C LYS A 3 2.27 -44.80 51.30
N GLN A 4 1.29 -45.64 51.04
CA GLN A 4 0.82 -45.94 49.67
C GLN A 4 -0.11 -44.85 49.11
N LYS A 5 -0.88 -44.16 49.92
CA LYS A 5 -1.77 -43.07 49.43
C LYS A 5 -1.00 -41.81 49.00
N PHE A 6 0.20 -41.61 49.53
CA PHE A 6 1.05 -40.46 49.16
C PHE A 6 1.71 -40.57 47.78
N LYS A 7 1.95 -41.81 47.29
CA LYS A 7 2.53 -42.03 45.97
C LYS A 7 1.56 -41.71 44.83
N TYR A 8 0.27 -41.94 45.03
CA TYR A 8 -0.72 -41.68 43.94
C TYR A 8 -1.13 -40.23 43.84
N VAL A 9 -0.97 -39.43 44.88
CA VAL A 9 -1.23 -37.97 44.86
C VAL A 9 -0.13 -37.26 44.08
N CYS A 10 1.13 -37.69 44.20
CA CYS A 10 2.22 -37.08 43.44
C CYS A 10 2.24 -37.46 41.94
N LEU A 11 1.68 -38.63 41.55
CA LEU A 11 1.58 -39.01 40.13
C LEU A 11 0.44 -38.33 39.40
N ALA A 12 -0.63 -37.93 40.13
CA ALA A 12 -1.77 -37.21 39.52
C ALA A 12 -1.48 -35.73 39.21
N PHE A 13 -0.46 -35.15 39.88
CA PHE A 13 -0.11 -33.74 39.68
C PHE A 13 0.89 -33.48 38.54
N LEU A 14 1.48 -34.54 37.95
CA LEU A 14 2.46 -34.44 36.86
C LEU A 14 1.86 -34.62 35.47
N PHE A 15 0.52 -34.85 35.34
CA PHE A 15 -0.12 -35.12 34.05
C PHE A 15 -1.02 -33.98 33.54
N THR A 16 -1.04 -32.81 34.19
CA THR A 16 -1.95 -31.71 33.83
C THR A 16 -1.27 -30.47 33.32
N LEU A 17 -0.05 -30.54 32.79
CA LEU A 17 0.54 -29.31 32.29
C LEU A 17 1.40 -29.53 31.06
N THR A 18 0.79 -29.82 29.92
CA THR A 18 1.37 -29.48 28.61
C THR A 18 0.29 -29.50 27.52
N ILE A 19 -0.79 -28.72 27.68
CA ILE A 19 -1.49 -28.23 26.49
C ILE A 19 -0.76 -26.93 26.13
N PHE A 20 0.42 -27.09 25.49
CA PHE A 20 1.08 -26.02 24.78
C PHE A 20 0.21 -25.74 23.55
N THR A 21 -0.73 -24.78 23.70
CA THR A 21 -1.49 -24.27 22.57
C THR A 21 -0.48 -23.64 21.62
N PHE A 22 -0.09 -24.39 20.61
CA PHE A 22 0.61 -23.86 19.45
C PHE A 22 -0.40 -22.91 18.78
N SER A 23 -0.36 -21.63 19.17
CA SER A 23 -1.02 -20.57 18.41
C SER A 23 -0.33 -20.55 17.06
N THR A 24 -0.91 -21.24 16.08
CA THR A 24 -0.56 -21.01 14.69
C THR A 24 -0.94 -19.57 14.39
N HIS A 25 0.05 -18.67 14.48
CA HIS A 25 -0.04 -17.40 13.81
C HIS A 25 -0.18 -17.72 12.32
N SER A 26 -1.42 -17.77 11.85
CA SER A 26 -1.71 -17.67 10.45
C SER A 26 -1.13 -16.32 10.01
N HIS A 27 0.02 -16.34 9.34
CA HIS A 27 0.42 -15.23 8.51
C HIS A 27 -0.67 -15.15 7.43
N ALA A 28 -1.67 -14.30 7.68
CA ALA A 28 -2.44 -13.73 6.60
C ALA A 28 -1.39 -13.00 5.75
N GLY A 29 -0.95 -13.62 4.66
CA GLY A 29 -0.11 -12.95 3.68
C GLY A 29 -0.84 -11.66 3.35
N ASP A 30 -0.14 -10.52 3.44
CA ASP A 30 -0.69 -9.20 3.12
C ASP A 30 -1.28 -9.25 1.71
N SER A 31 -2.57 -9.62 1.62
CA SER A 31 -3.29 -9.66 0.37
C SER A 31 -3.53 -8.23 -0.04
N ILE A 32 -2.85 -7.80 -1.09
CA ILE A 32 -3.06 -6.47 -1.66
C ILE A 32 -4.54 -6.30 -2.07
N LYS A 33 -5.16 -5.20 -1.66
CA LYS A 33 -6.59 -4.94 -1.90
C LYS A 33 -6.82 -4.49 -3.34
N LYS A 34 -7.80 -5.08 -4.02
CA LYS A 34 -8.40 -4.50 -5.23
C LYS A 34 -9.31 -3.34 -4.84
N ILE A 35 -9.30 -2.28 -5.65
CA ILE A 35 -10.10 -1.08 -5.43
C ILE A 35 -10.87 -0.72 -6.70
N THR A 36 -12.18 -0.49 -6.57
CA THR A 36 -13.04 0.05 -7.64
C THR A 36 -12.87 1.56 -7.76
N LEU A 37 -13.34 2.14 -8.87
CA LEU A 37 -13.37 3.59 -9.04
C LEU A 37 -14.16 4.30 -7.93
N SER A 38 -15.26 3.70 -7.47
CA SER A 38 -16.08 4.26 -6.38
C SER A 38 -15.32 4.29 -5.06
N GLU A 39 -14.58 3.21 -4.75
CA GLU A 39 -13.74 3.15 -3.56
C GLU A 39 -12.55 4.12 -3.68
N LEU A 40 -11.92 4.23 -4.86
CA LEU A 40 -10.84 5.19 -5.10
C LEU A 40 -11.33 6.63 -4.88
N LYS A 41 -12.51 6.98 -5.40
CA LYS A 41 -13.13 8.29 -5.13
C LYS A 41 -13.31 8.54 -3.64
N THR A 42 -13.75 7.53 -2.89
CA THR A 42 -13.88 7.63 -1.43
C THR A 42 -12.51 7.86 -0.76
N VAL A 43 -11.45 7.17 -1.21
CA VAL A 43 -10.09 7.39 -0.70
C VAL A 43 -9.61 8.81 -0.99
N LEU A 44 -9.85 9.33 -2.20
CA LEU A 44 -9.50 10.69 -2.58
C LEU A 44 -10.27 11.74 -1.74
N GLU A 45 -11.57 11.55 -1.56
CA GLU A 45 -12.40 12.42 -0.71
C GLU A 45 -11.89 12.46 0.74
N ASN A 46 -11.50 11.32 1.31
CA ASN A 46 -10.95 11.22 2.65
C ASN A 46 -9.57 11.88 2.79
N ASN A 47 -8.91 12.18 1.67
CA ASN A 47 -7.63 12.87 1.62
C ASN A 47 -7.76 14.37 1.24
N LYS A 48 -8.97 14.92 1.14
CA LYS A 48 -9.15 16.38 0.98
C LYS A 48 -8.42 17.13 2.09
N GLY A 49 -7.84 18.25 1.74
CA GLY A 49 -6.91 19.01 2.59
C GLY A 49 -5.45 18.63 2.40
N LYS A 50 -5.17 17.55 1.66
CA LYS A 50 -3.81 17.14 1.25
C LYS A 50 -3.63 17.31 -0.26
N VAL A 51 -2.39 17.48 -0.69
CA VAL A 51 -1.98 17.21 -2.07
C VAL A 51 -1.91 15.69 -2.22
N VAL A 52 -2.59 15.13 -3.21
CA VAL A 52 -2.56 13.68 -3.45
C VAL A 52 -1.90 13.39 -4.79
N ILE A 53 -0.90 12.50 -4.78
CA ILE A 53 -0.30 11.94 -5.98
C ILE A 53 -0.90 10.56 -6.19
N LEU A 54 -1.58 10.35 -7.31
CA LEU A 54 -2.12 9.08 -7.74
C LEU A 54 -1.26 8.55 -8.89
N ASP A 55 -0.47 7.51 -8.61
CA ASP A 55 0.39 6.83 -9.58
C ASP A 55 -0.32 5.61 -10.15
N LEU A 56 -0.54 5.61 -11.47
CA LEU A 56 -1.14 4.50 -12.24
C LEU A 56 0.00 3.77 -12.96
N TRP A 57 0.32 2.55 -12.53
CA TRP A 57 1.54 1.85 -12.91
C TRP A 57 1.37 0.34 -13.10
N ALA A 58 2.43 -0.35 -13.55
CA ALA A 58 2.49 -1.81 -13.59
C ALA A 58 3.91 -2.32 -13.29
N THR A 59 4.02 -3.54 -12.75
CA THR A 59 5.32 -4.13 -12.39
C THR A 59 6.24 -4.37 -13.59
N TRP A 60 5.67 -4.63 -14.76
CA TRP A 60 6.39 -4.87 -16.01
C TRP A 60 6.76 -3.59 -16.78
N CYS A 61 6.36 -2.41 -16.31
CA CYS A 61 6.57 -1.12 -16.96
C CYS A 61 7.98 -0.55 -16.60
N PRO A 62 8.96 -0.47 -17.53
CA PRO A 62 10.28 0.02 -17.20
C PRO A 62 10.34 1.47 -16.73
N PRO A 63 9.62 2.45 -17.34
CA PRO A 63 9.62 3.83 -16.83
C PRO A 63 8.98 3.95 -15.45
N CYS A 64 7.96 3.13 -15.11
CA CYS A 64 7.38 3.09 -13.78
C CYS A 64 8.42 2.66 -12.73
N ARG A 65 9.20 1.62 -13.02
CA ARG A 65 10.29 1.16 -12.13
C ARG A 65 11.35 2.23 -11.89
N LYS A 66 11.55 3.13 -12.85
CA LYS A 66 12.49 4.25 -12.73
C LYS A 66 11.90 5.36 -11.85
N GLU A 67 10.60 5.57 -11.85
CA GLU A 67 9.88 6.63 -11.13
C GLU A 67 9.64 6.28 -9.66
N ILE A 68 9.29 5.04 -9.35
CA ILE A 68 8.96 4.54 -8.01
C ILE A 68 9.96 4.95 -6.92
N PRO A 69 11.30 4.88 -7.10
CA PRO A 69 12.25 5.36 -6.09
C PRO A 69 12.05 6.82 -5.69
N GLY A 70 11.69 7.68 -6.65
CA GLY A 70 11.34 9.08 -6.38
C GLY A 70 10.10 9.21 -5.50
N PHE A 71 9.05 8.44 -5.75
CA PHE A 71 7.87 8.43 -4.90
C PHE A 71 8.16 7.92 -3.48
N ILE A 72 9.03 6.92 -3.32
CA ILE A 72 9.48 6.45 -2.00
C ILE A 72 10.16 7.59 -1.24
N ASN A 73 11.05 8.34 -1.89
CA ASN A 73 11.74 9.48 -1.30
C ASN A 73 10.76 10.60 -0.93
N LEU A 74 9.85 10.96 -1.85
CA LEU A 74 8.84 11.99 -1.63
C LEU A 74 7.89 11.59 -0.49
N TYR A 75 7.45 10.34 -0.43
CA TYR A 75 6.61 9.85 0.66
C TYR A 75 7.29 10.01 2.02
N ASN A 76 8.57 9.64 2.13
CA ASN A 76 9.37 9.87 3.35
C ASN A 76 9.54 11.35 3.67
N LYS A 77 9.86 12.17 2.66
CA LYS A 77 10.07 13.63 2.81
C LYS A 77 8.82 14.36 3.34
N TYR A 78 7.65 13.91 2.89
CA TYR A 78 6.38 14.53 3.19
C TYR A 78 5.55 13.80 4.27
N GLN A 79 6.11 12.75 4.88
CA GLN A 79 5.45 12.01 5.96
C GLN A 79 5.00 12.95 7.09
N GLY A 80 3.74 12.83 7.52
CA GLY A 80 3.15 13.70 8.55
C GLY A 80 2.82 15.13 8.07
N LYS A 81 3.02 15.43 6.79
CA LYS A 81 2.62 16.70 6.15
C LYS A 81 1.34 16.51 5.34
N SER A 82 0.83 17.60 4.77
CA SER A 82 -0.40 17.56 3.95
C SER A 82 -0.17 17.03 2.54
N VAL A 83 0.49 15.87 2.42
CA VAL A 83 0.72 15.15 1.14
C VAL A 83 0.40 13.67 1.34
N GLU A 84 -0.19 13.05 0.33
CA GLU A 84 -0.44 11.61 0.26
C GLU A 84 0.03 11.09 -1.11
N ILE A 85 0.56 9.87 -1.16
CA ILE A 85 0.91 9.18 -2.40
C ILE A 85 0.16 7.84 -2.40
N LEU A 86 -0.51 7.54 -3.52
CA LEU A 86 -1.31 6.33 -3.71
C LEU A 86 -0.89 5.69 -5.02
N GLY A 87 -0.62 4.39 -5.03
CA GLY A 87 -0.35 3.61 -6.24
C GLY A 87 -1.53 2.72 -6.61
N ILE A 88 -1.88 2.68 -7.89
CA ILE A 88 -2.81 1.69 -8.46
C ILE A 88 -2.03 0.85 -9.46
N ALA A 89 -1.92 -0.45 -9.21
CA ALA A 89 -1.23 -1.38 -10.08
C ALA A 89 -2.21 -2.07 -11.03
N PHE A 90 -1.82 -2.13 -12.32
CA PHE A 90 -2.63 -2.65 -13.43
C PHE A 90 -2.09 -3.97 -13.99
N ASP A 91 -1.55 -4.80 -13.12
CA ASP A 91 -1.08 -6.13 -13.49
C ASP A 91 -2.23 -7.13 -13.56
N GLU A 92 -2.31 -7.95 -14.61
CA GLU A 92 -3.36 -8.99 -14.76
C GLU A 92 -3.37 -9.96 -13.58
N ASN A 93 -2.18 -10.44 -13.16
CA ASN A 93 -1.99 -11.31 -12.01
C ASN A 93 -1.53 -10.50 -10.77
N GLY A 94 -2.10 -9.29 -10.57
CA GLY A 94 -1.63 -8.33 -9.58
C GLY A 94 -1.52 -8.88 -8.17
N SER A 95 -2.45 -9.74 -7.73
CA SER A 95 -2.41 -10.37 -6.40
C SER A 95 -1.16 -11.24 -6.17
N GLU A 96 -0.55 -11.76 -7.23
CA GLU A 96 0.62 -12.63 -7.16
C GLU A 96 1.93 -11.85 -7.37
N VAL A 97 1.94 -10.90 -8.32
CA VAL A 97 3.19 -10.24 -8.74
C VAL A 97 3.46 -8.92 -8.01
N VAL A 98 2.42 -8.21 -7.57
CA VAL A 98 2.59 -6.89 -6.95
C VAL A 98 3.14 -6.97 -5.52
N PRO A 99 2.68 -7.86 -4.61
CA PRO A 99 3.23 -7.92 -3.25
C PRO A 99 4.74 -8.20 -3.20
N PRO A 100 5.30 -9.19 -3.91
CA PRO A 100 6.74 -9.41 -3.94
C PRO A 100 7.49 -8.25 -4.61
N PHE A 101 6.89 -7.57 -5.58
CA PHE A 101 7.47 -6.39 -6.21
C PHE A 101 7.54 -5.20 -5.24
N ILE A 102 6.47 -4.91 -4.48
CA ILE A 102 6.45 -3.89 -3.41
C ILE A 102 7.61 -4.13 -2.45
N LYS A 103 7.75 -5.37 -1.98
CA LYS A 103 8.83 -5.76 -1.06
C LYS A 103 10.22 -5.57 -1.69
N LYS A 104 10.39 -5.98 -2.95
CA LYS A 104 11.67 -5.87 -3.68
C LYS A 104 12.07 -4.43 -3.91
N MET A 105 11.12 -3.56 -4.26
CA MET A 105 11.38 -2.13 -4.54
C MET A 105 11.43 -1.28 -3.26
N GLY A 106 10.97 -1.80 -2.12
CA GLY A 106 10.87 -1.05 -0.88
C GLY A 106 9.76 0.01 -0.91
N ILE A 107 8.67 -0.22 -1.67
CA ILE A 107 7.54 0.71 -1.75
C ILE A 107 6.91 0.84 -0.37
N ASN A 108 6.80 2.06 0.13
CA ASN A 108 6.40 2.40 1.50
C ASN A 108 5.12 3.24 1.57
N TYR A 109 4.48 3.48 0.44
CA TYR A 109 3.20 4.18 0.32
C TYR A 109 2.07 3.19 -0.01
N PRO A 110 0.79 3.55 0.23
CA PRO A 110 -0.36 2.71 -0.06
C PRO A 110 -0.44 2.31 -1.53
N VAL A 111 -0.59 1.01 -1.80
CA VAL A 111 -0.78 0.44 -3.14
C VAL A 111 -2.03 -0.41 -3.16
N TYR A 112 -2.79 -0.28 -4.24
CA TYR A 112 -3.97 -1.06 -4.54
C TYR A 112 -3.86 -1.70 -5.92
N LEU A 113 -4.68 -2.73 -6.19
CA LEU A 113 -4.87 -3.26 -7.54
C LEU A 113 -6.09 -2.62 -8.18
N ASP A 114 -6.02 -2.39 -9.49
CA ASP A 114 -7.19 -1.96 -10.26
C ASP A 114 -8.33 -2.99 -10.16
N GLY A 115 -9.54 -2.50 -9.90
CA GLY A 115 -10.77 -3.29 -9.86
C GLY A 115 -11.41 -3.53 -11.23
N GLY A 116 -10.85 -2.94 -12.30
CA GLY A 116 -11.28 -3.12 -13.68
C GLY A 116 -12.02 -1.91 -14.28
N ASP A 117 -12.24 -0.83 -13.52
CA ASP A 117 -13.01 0.33 -13.96
C ASP A 117 -12.26 1.67 -13.89
N ILE A 118 -11.03 1.67 -13.31
CA ILE A 118 -10.24 2.89 -13.12
C ILE A 118 -9.61 3.36 -14.42
N ALA A 119 -9.03 2.46 -15.21
CA ALA A 119 -8.32 2.80 -16.44
C ALA A 119 -9.16 3.68 -17.40
N GLN A 120 -10.41 3.29 -17.61
CA GLN A 120 -11.32 4.05 -18.49
C GLN A 120 -11.65 5.44 -17.94
N SER A 121 -11.88 5.54 -16.62
CA SER A 121 -12.23 6.82 -15.98
C SER A 121 -11.10 7.84 -16.02
N TYR A 122 -9.86 7.37 -16.03
CA TYR A 122 -8.68 8.22 -16.10
C TYR A 122 -8.16 8.41 -17.52
N ASP A 123 -8.86 7.90 -18.55
CA ASP A 123 -8.37 7.90 -19.93
C ASP A 123 -6.91 7.45 -19.98
N LEU A 124 -6.66 6.24 -19.45
CA LEU A 124 -5.31 5.71 -19.27
C LEU A 124 -4.77 5.21 -20.60
N GLN A 125 -3.80 5.94 -21.17
CA GLN A 125 -3.22 5.65 -22.49
C GLN A 125 -1.85 4.98 -22.40
N ALA A 126 -1.10 5.23 -21.33
CA ALA A 126 0.24 4.70 -21.12
C ALA A 126 0.60 4.64 -19.62
N TYR A 127 1.64 3.87 -19.30
CA TYR A 127 2.23 3.81 -17.97
C TYR A 127 3.65 4.41 -17.97
N PRO A 128 4.03 5.09 -16.86
CA PRO A 128 3.18 5.54 -15.77
C PRO A 128 2.24 6.66 -16.23
N THR A 129 1.11 6.80 -15.58
CA THR A 129 0.30 8.01 -15.62
C THR A 129 0.11 8.50 -14.19
N THR A 130 0.55 9.72 -13.91
CA THR A 130 0.45 10.32 -12.59
C THR A 130 -0.55 11.46 -12.58
N VAL A 131 -1.53 11.38 -11.67
CA VAL A 131 -2.54 12.45 -11.49
C VAL A 131 -2.30 13.11 -10.15
N ILE A 132 -2.13 14.43 -10.16
CA ILE A 132 -1.90 15.23 -8.95
C ILE A 132 -3.18 15.98 -8.61
N TYR A 133 -3.64 15.80 -7.39
CA TYR A 133 -4.80 16.51 -6.83
C TYR A 133 -4.34 17.60 -5.88
N GLY A 134 -4.95 18.77 -6.00
CA GLY A 134 -4.80 19.86 -5.03
C GLY A 134 -5.51 19.57 -3.70
N LYS A 135 -5.28 20.42 -2.69
CA LYS A 135 -5.92 20.29 -1.37
C LYS A 135 -7.46 20.38 -1.41
N ASP A 136 -8.00 21.00 -2.44
CA ASP A 136 -9.45 21.08 -2.69
C ASP A 136 -10.05 19.78 -3.24
N GLY A 137 -9.19 18.79 -3.58
CA GLY A 137 -9.58 17.50 -4.17
C GLY A 137 -9.82 17.58 -5.68
N THR A 138 -9.49 18.71 -6.34
CA THR A 138 -9.56 18.83 -7.80
C THR A 138 -8.24 18.40 -8.45
N VAL A 139 -8.31 17.92 -9.70
CA VAL A 139 -7.10 17.59 -10.48
C VAL A 139 -6.32 18.87 -10.77
N ALA A 140 -5.11 18.96 -10.26
CA ALA A 140 -4.19 20.06 -10.50
C ALA A 140 -3.33 19.81 -11.75
N ASN A 141 -2.89 18.54 -11.96
CA ASN A 141 -2.07 18.16 -13.11
C ASN A 141 -2.21 16.67 -13.44
N LYS A 142 -1.87 16.29 -14.69
CA LYS A 142 -1.80 14.90 -15.15
C LYS A 142 -0.57 14.75 -16.05
N HIS A 143 0.29 13.82 -15.69
CA HIS A 143 1.49 13.46 -16.45
C HIS A 143 1.31 12.10 -17.10
N ILE A 144 1.78 11.93 -18.33
CA ILE A 144 1.82 10.66 -19.04
C ILE A 144 3.29 10.36 -19.35
N GLY A 145 3.78 9.21 -18.86
CA GLY A 145 5.20 8.85 -18.94
C GLY A 145 5.98 9.31 -17.72
N PHE A 146 7.26 8.94 -17.70
CA PHE A 146 8.19 9.21 -16.61
C PHE A 146 8.38 10.71 -16.35
N VAL A 147 8.27 11.09 -15.08
CA VAL A 147 8.62 12.43 -14.57
C VAL A 147 9.66 12.27 -13.45
N SER A 148 10.55 13.23 -13.29
CA SER A 148 11.59 13.15 -12.26
C SER A 148 11.05 13.48 -10.86
N GLU A 149 11.72 12.95 -9.82
CA GLU A 149 11.43 13.28 -8.42
C GLU A 149 11.42 14.79 -8.16
N ASN A 150 12.39 15.52 -8.74
CA ASN A 150 12.51 16.97 -8.55
C ASN A 150 11.31 17.72 -9.12
N GLU A 151 10.81 17.33 -10.29
CA GLU A 151 9.62 17.95 -10.89
C GLU A 151 8.39 17.73 -10.00
N PHE A 152 8.18 16.52 -9.51
CA PHE A 152 7.09 16.25 -8.57
C PHE A 152 7.26 17.03 -7.26
N ASP A 153 8.48 17.12 -6.74
CA ASP A 153 8.78 17.88 -5.53
C ASP A 153 8.45 19.37 -5.67
N ASP A 154 8.81 19.96 -6.79
CA ASP A 154 8.50 21.36 -7.12
C ASP A 154 6.98 21.59 -7.22
N GLU A 155 6.26 20.70 -7.92
CA GLU A 155 4.80 20.79 -8.04
C GLU A 155 4.11 20.66 -6.68
N ILE A 156 4.52 19.70 -5.86
CA ILE A 156 4.03 19.55 -4.48
C ILE A 156 4.27 20.84 -3.72
N GLY A 157 5.48 21.41 -3.81
CA GLY A 157 5.86 22.64 -3.12
C GLY A 157 4.98 23.85 -3.52
N ILE A 158 4.57 23.92 -4.77
CA ILE A 158 3.64 24.94 -5.29
C ILE A 158 2.23 24.71 -4.73
N LEU A 159 1.73 23.49 -4.78
CA LEU A 159 0.37 23.14 -4.36
C LEU A 159 0.18 23.24 -2.83
N LEU A 160 1.22 23.01 -2.05
CA LEU A 160 1.19 23.17 -0.60
C LEU A 160 1.02 24.63 -0.16
N LYS A 161 1.42 25.61 -0.99
CA LYS A 161 1.30 27.05 -0.73
C LYS A 161 -0.07 27.63 -1.09
N ARG A 162 -0.86 26.90 -1.86
CA ARG A 162 -2.24 27.25 -2.22
C ARG A 162 -3.21 26.74 -1.14
#